data_641d9e024545fe1a17fe9fb9b4d760b9
#
_entry.id   641d9e024545fe1a17fe9fb9b4d760b9
#
_cell.length_a   1.000
_cell.length_b   1.000
_cell.length_c   1.000
_cell.angle_alpha   90.00
_cell.angle_beta   90.00
_cell.angle_gamma   90.00
#
_symmetry.space_group_name_H-M   'P 1'
#
loop_
_entity.id
_entity.type
_entity.pdbx_description
1 polymer ?
#
loop_
_entity_poly.entity_id
_entity_poly.type
_entity_poly.pdbx_seq_one_letter_code
_entity_poly.pdbx_strand_id
1 'polypeptide(L)'
;MPEIKTVPQEEAENRLPEGIEKIERFAVEVPQLTLPSGTAGKAPLPEGLFPMSVGCSLAFSSERTDGTLLFYGLTDRGPTLPAPSVRDGSGALRPARYFLSPMFQPRIVRIEVTAGKARSLSPVALTNAEAKPFSGLPARADDGAKPFAILSLANEELSGSLRPIDPEGLAIDPESAFWVVDRYGPALRQFSRQGVEREVLFPGAGLPAFLAARPGSLRSLSRLADGRLVTFDRNALGLTRFLTVIAVEPKTKASQAYLWPVEPGIWKRGTRPFIGDAAALGDGRLLVIEQGTARDAP
;
A
#
# COMPACT_ATOMS: atom_id res chain seq x y z
N MET A 1 -24.88 -1.86 -11.60
CA MET A 1 -23.45 -1.47 -11.51
C MET A 1 -23.39 0.01 -11.83
N PRO A 2 -22.73 0.86 -11.04
CA PRO A 2 -22.50 2.23 -11.47
C PRO A 2 -21.53 2.20 -12.65
N GLU A 3 -21.91 2.84 -13.76
CA GLU A 3 -21.04 3.07 -14.91
C GLU A 3 -19.79 3.82 -14.44
N ILE A 4 -18.63 3.21 -14.65
CA ILE A 4 -17.35 3.91 -14.54
C ILE A 4 -17.29 4.84 -15.75
N LYS A 5 -17.62 6.11 -15.55
CA LYS A 5 -17.36 7.15 -16.57
C LYS A 5 -15.86 7.28 -16.72
N THR A 6 -15.31 6.68 -17.76
CA THR A 6 -13.95 7.00 -18.21
C THR A 6 -13.97 8.44 -18.72
N VAL A 7 -13.12 9.29 -18.16
CA VAL A 7 -12.85 10.62 -18.71
C VAL A 7 -12.34 10.40 -20.14
N PRO A 8 -12.93 11.09 -21.15
CA PRO A 8 -12.49 10.97 -22.53
C PRO A 8 -11.00 11.26 -22.65
N GLN A 9 -10.30 10.41 -23.38
CA GLN A 9 -8.83 10.44 -23.51
C GLN A 9 -8.33 11.79 -24.09
N GLU A 10 -9.14 12.49 -24.88
CA GLU A 10 -8.83 13.77 -25.50
C GLU A 10 -8.80 14.97 -24.53
N GLU A 11 -9.55 14.95 -23.42
CA GLU A 11 -9.53 16.06 -22.46
C GLU A 11 -8.33 16.02 -21.49
N ALA A 12 -7.73 14.85 -21.28
CA ALA A 12 -6.57 14.69 -20.40
C ALA A 12 -5.25 15.10 -21.07
N GLU A 13 -5.18 15.12 -22.41
CA GLU A 13 -3.95 15.43 -23.15
C GLU A 13 -3.63 16.93 -23.21
N ASN A 14 -4.55 17.83 -22.86
CA ASN A 14 -4.39 19.27 -23.10
C ASN A 14 -3.81 20.08 -21.94
N ARG A 15 -3.49 19.50 -20.77
CA ARG A 15 -2.78 20.20 -19.68
C ARG A 15 -1.86 19.27 -18.92
N LEU A 16 -0.71 18.99 -19.49
CA LEU A 16 0.37 18.36 -18.70
C LEU A 16 0.82 19.35 -17.63
N PRO A 17 0.99 18.93 -16.36
CA PRO A 17 1.61 19.76 -15.34
C PRO A 17 2.98 20.24 -15.79
N GLU A 18 3.39 21.42 -15.31
CA GLU A 18 4.70 21.99 -15.64
C GLU A 18 5.83 20.98 -15.33
N GLY A 19 6.71 20.74 -16.30
CA GLY A 19 7.81 19.78 -16.21
C GLY A 19 7.46 18.34 -16.57
N ILE A 20 6.21 18.05 -16.99
CA ILE A 20 5.83 16.75 -17.55
C ILE A 20 5.74 16.87 -19.08
N GLU A 21 6.64 16.18 -19.80
CA GLU A 21 6.67 16.20 -21.26
C GLU A 21 5.70 15.21 -21.89
N LYS A 22 5.47 14.06 -21.23
CA LYS A 22 4.65 12.97 -21.78
C LYS A 22 4.02 12.12 -20.68
N ILE A 23 2.79 11.67 -20.90
CA ILE A 23 2.12 10.65 -20.11
C ILE A 23 1.81 9.44 -21.01
N GLU A 24 2.28 8.29 -20.63
CA GLU A 24 1.96 7.01 -21.29
C GLU A 24 1.20 6.11 -20.33
N ARG A 25 0.19 5.40 -20.86
CA ARG A 25 -0.65 4.48 -20.09
C ARG A 25 -0.48 3.07 -20.63
N PHE A 26 -0.21 2.13 -19.74
CA PHE A 26 -0.03 0.73 -20.08
C PHE A 26 -0.97 -0.14 -19.24
N ALA A 27 -1.64 -1.09 -19.88
CA ALA A 27 -2.26 -2.20 -19.17
C ALA A 27 -1.17 -3.19 -18.76
N VAL A 28 -1.09 -3.52 -17.49
CA VAL A 28 -0.12 -4.50 -16.98
C VAL A 28 -0.78 -5.86 -16.89
N GLU A 29 -0.23 -6.85 -17.58
CA GLU A 29 -0.61 -8.24 -17.39
C GLU A 29 -0.09 -8.71 -16.02
N VAL A 30 -1.01 -8.99 -15.10
CA VAL A 30 -0.68 -9.42 -13.74
C VAL A 30 -1.08 -10.88 -13.51
N PRO A 31 -0.39 -11.60 -12.60
CA PRO A 31 -0.80 -12.94 -12.22
C PRO A 31 -2.24 -12.96 -11.71
N GLN A 32 -2.94 -14.05 -12.00
CA GLN A 32 -4.32 -14.24 -11.56
C GLN A 32 -4.35 -15.01 -10.24
N LEU A 33 -5.29 -14.63 -9.37
CA LEU A 33 -5.63 -15.35 -8.15
C LEU A 33 -6.88 -16.17 -8.39
N THR A 34 -6.83 -17.46 -8.07
CA THR A 34 -8.04 -18.27 -7.98
C THR A 34 -8.70 -17.99 -6.64
N LEU A 35 -9.91 -17.47 -6.68
CA LEU A 35 -10.75 -17.35 -5.47
C LEU A 35 -11.57 -18.62 -5.32
N PRO A 36 -11.79 -19.07 -4.06
CA PRO A 36 -12.73 -20.16 -3.83
C PRO A 36 -14.13 -19.73 -4.30
N SER A 37 -14.84 -20.64 -4.97
CA SER A 37 -16.26 -20.43 -5.29
C SER A 37 -17.07 -20.31 -4.01
N GLY A 38 -18.05 -19.40 -3.99
CA GLY A 38 -18.87 -19.21 -2.82
C GLY A 38 -19.65 -17.90 -2.82
N THR A 39 -20.14 -17.53 -1.66
CA THR A 39 -20.84 -16.27 -1.44
C THR A 39 -20.14 -15.49 -0.33
N ALA A 40 -20.06 -14.15 -0.49
CA ALA A 40 -19.73 -13.25 0.59
C ALA A 40 -21.03 -12.81 1.27
N GLY A 41 -21.40 -13.50 2.33
CA GLY A 41 -22.72 -13.31 2.92
C GLY A 41 -23.84 -13.79 1.98
N LYS A 42 -24.76 -12.87 1.61
CA LYS A 42 -25.85 -13.17 0.67
C LYS A 42 -25.50 -12.85 -0.79
N ALA A 43 -24.40 -12.16 -1.05
CA ALA A 43 -24.00 -11.78 -2.40
C ALA A 43 -23.13 -12.88 -3.03
N PRO A 44 -23.41 -13.30 -4.27
CA PRO A 44 -22.52 -14.19 -4.99
C PRO A 44 -21.19 -13.50 -5.21
N LEU A 45 -20.09 -14.22 -5.02
CA LEU A 45 -18.78 -13.75 -5.42
C LEU A 45 -18.67 -13.79 -6.94
N PRO A 46 -17.89 -12.87 -7.52
CA PRO A 46 -17.49 -13.01 -8.91
C PRO A 46 -16.81 -14.37 -9.08
N GLU A 47 -17.36 -15.23 -9.93
CA GLU A 47 -16.70 -16.47 -10.31
C GLU A 47 -15.51 -16.15 -11.22
N GLY A 48 -14.41 -16.86 -11.03
CA GLY A 48 -13.29 -16.83 -11.93
C GLY A 48 -11.96 -16.39 -11.32
N LEU A 49 -11.05 -16.02 -12.22
CA LEU A 49 -9.73 -15.52 -11.89
C LEU A 49 -9.79 -14.03 -11.52
N PHE A 50 -9.22 -13.70 -10.38
CA PHE A 50 -9.09 -12.32 -9.93
C PHE A 50 -7.68 -11.82 -10.22
N PRO A 51 -7.49 -10.66 -10.87
CA PRO A 51 -6.15 -10.13 -11.06
C PRO A 51 -5.52 -9.82 -9.71
N MET A 52 -4.27 -10.25 -9.52
CA MET A 52 -3.50 -9.86 -8.35
C MET A 52 -3.34 -8.34 -8.35
N SER A 53 -3.81 -7.68 -7.31
CA SER A 53 -3.63 -6.23 -7.16
C SER A 53 -2.15 -5.94 -6.94
N VAL A 54 -1.46 -5.53 -8.01
CA VAL A 54 -0.07 -5.09 -8.02
C VAL A 54 -0.08 -3.59 -8.26
N GLY A 55 0.20 -2.78 -7.25
CA GLY A 55 0.21 -1.33 -7.42
C GLY A 55 -0.31 -0.58 -6.20
N CYS A 56 -0.28 -1.18 -5.01
CA CYS A 56 -0.42 -0.38 -3.80
C CYS A 56 0.78 0.57 -3.65
N SER A 57 1.93 0.24 -4.25
CA SER A 57 3.08 1.11 -4.48
C SER A 57 3.89 0.62 -5.67
N LEU A 58 4.57 1.55 -6.36
CA LEU A 58 5.40 1.29 -7.52
C LEU A 58 6.74 2.01 -7.35
N ALA A 59 7.85 1.28 -7.54
CA ALA A 59 9.19 1.83 -7.50
C ALA A 59 9.90 1.63 -8.84
N PHE A 60 10.42 2.72 -9.41
CA PHE A 60 11.30 2.67 -10.58
C PHE A 60 12.67 2.10 -10.18
N SER A 61 13.19 1.18 -10.95
CA SER A 61 14.49 0.54 -10.70
C SER A 61 15.57 1.05 -11.64
N SER A 62 15.35 0.92 -12.93
CA SER A 62 16.36 1.28 -13.93
C SER A 62 15.78 1.28 -15.35
N GLU A 63 16.52 1.86 -16.26
CA GLU A 63 16.33 1.70 -17.70
C GLU A 63 17.48 0.87 -18.25
N ARG A 64 17.16 -0.08 -19.12
CA ARG A 64 18.15 -0.88 -19.85
C ARG A 64 18.62 -0.15 -21.10
N THR A 65 19.73 -0.62 -21.68
CA THR A 65 20.30 -0.06 -22.91
C THR A 65 19.39 -0.19 -24.13
N ASP A 66 18.42 -1.10 -24.10
CA ASP A 66 17.40 -1.28 -25.14
C ASP A 66 16.13 -0.43 -24.92
N GLY A 67 16.16 0.50 -23.94
CA GLY A 67 15.02 1.34 -23.58
C GLY A 67 13.95 0.65 -22.74
N THR A 68 14.16 -0.58 -22.29
CA THR A 68 13.23 -1.26 -21.37
C THR A 68 13.28 -0.63 -19.99
N LEU A 69 12.14 -0.15 -19.52
CA LEU A 69 12.01 0.37 -18.15
C LEU A 69 11.69 -0.77 -17.19
N LEU A 70 12.37 -0.78 -16.05
CA LEU A 70 12.18 -1.75 -14.98
C LEU A 70 11.57 -1.08 -13.76
N PHE A 71 10.45 -1.65 -13.30
CA PHE A 71 9.78 -1.27 -12.06
C PHE A 71 9.61 -2.48 -11.15
N TYR A 72 9.37 -2.19 -9.87
CA TYR A 72 8.84 -3.15 -8.92
C TYR A 72 7.51 -2.64 -8.38
N GLY A 73 6.49 -3.48 -8.46
CA GLY A 73 5.18 -3.24 -7.87
C GLY A 73 4.99 -4.07 -6.61
N LEU A 74 4.25 -3.53 -5.67
CA LEU A 74 3.93 -4.17 -4.40
C LEU A 74 2.46 -4.57 -4.37
N THR A 75 2.14 -5.76 -3.87
CA THR A 75 0.77 -6.10 -3.52
C THR A 75 0.46 -5.59 -2.11
N ASP A 76 -0.82 -5.31 -1.85
CA ASP A 76 -1.31 -5.08 -0.49
C ASP A 76 -1.49 -6.42 0.27
N ARG A 77 -2.30 -6.39 1.32
CA ARG A 77 -2.67 -7.57 2.13
C ARG A 77 -3.56 -8.58 1.41
N GLY A 78 -3.96 -8.33 0.17
CA GLY A 78 -4.87 -9.15 -0.62
C GLY A 78 -6.34 -8.68 -0.60
N PRO A 79 -7.19 -9.34 -1.39
CA PRO A 79 -8.55 -8.89 -1.64
C PRO A 79 -9.44 -8.98 -0.41
N THR A 80 -10.12 -7.88 -0.08
CA THR A 80 -11.07 -7.80 1.02
C THR A 80 -12.36 -7.08 0.60
N LEU A 81 -13.49 -7.45 1.20
CA LEU A 81 -14.77 -6.76 1.04
C LEU A 81 -15.33 -6.34 2.41
N PRO A 82 -16.12 -5.26 2.48
CA PRO A 82 -16.93 -4.98 3.65
C PRO A 82 -17.87 -6.15 3.95
N ALA A 83 -18.05 -6.46 5.22
CA ALA A 83 -19.02 -7.46 5.68
C ALA A 83 -20.03 -6.81 6.63
N PRO A 84 -21.23 -7.39 6.80
CA PRO A 84 -22.14 -6.96 7.86
C PRO A 84 -21.47 -7.04 9.24
N SER A 85 -21.79 -6.08 10.10
CA SER A 85 -21.28 -6.11 11.49
C SER A 85 -21.69 -7.40 12.19
N VAL A 86 -20.81 -7.96 12.98
CA VAL A 86 -21.06 -9.14 13.80
C VAL A 86 -21.20 -8.76 15.27
N ARG A 87 -21.92 -9.58 16.04
CA ARG A 87 -21.97 -9.40 17.50
C ARG A 87 -20.76 -10.08 18.13
N ASP A 88 -20.11 -9.40 19.04
CA ASP A 88 -19.06 -10.00 19.86
C ASP A 88 -19.66 -10.78 21.05
N GLY A 89 -18.81 -11.37 21.89
CA GLY A 89 -19.22 -12.12 23.06
C GLY A 89 -20.00 -11.32 24.11
N SER A 90 -19.94 -9.97 24.07
CA SER A 90 -20.73 -9.08 24.92
C SER A 90 -22.09 -8.69 24.29
N GLY A 91 -22.33 -9.09 23.03
CA GLY A 91 -23.49 -8.69 22.25
C GLY A 91 -23.33 -7.34 21.51
N ALA A 92 -22.21 -6.64 21.66
CA ALA A 92 -21.95 -5.39 20.96
C ALA A 92 -21.68 -5.64 19.47
N LEU A 93 -22.13 -4.69 18.62
CA LEU A 93 -21.86 -4.76 17.18
C LEU A 93 -20.43 -4.33 16.90
N ARG A 94 -19.70 -5.19 16.21
CA ARG A 94 -18.34 -4.96 15.73
C ARG A 94 -18.30 -4.95 14.20
N PRO A 95 -17.65 -3.96 13.56
CA PRO A 95 -17.43 -3.98 12.11
C PRO A 95 -16.78 -5.30 11.67
N ALA A 96 -17.03 -5.73 10.45
CA ALA A 96 -16.44 -6.95 9.91
C ALA A 96 -15.96 -6.75 8.46
N ARG A 97 -15.01 -7.58 8.03
CA ARG A 97 -14.51 -7.64 6.65
C ARG A 97 -14.33 -9.10 6.23
N TYR A 98 -14.73 -9.38 4.99
CA TYR A 98 -14.36 -10.62 4.33
C TYR A 98 -12.94 -10.55 3.79
N PHE A 99 -12.16 -11.58 4.06
CA PHE A 99 -10.87 -11.84 3.42
C PHE A 99 -11.07 -12.94 2.38
N LEU A 100 -11.05 -12.55 1.09
CA LEU A 100 -11.40 -13.46 0.01
C LEU A 100 -10.34 -14.54 -0.23
N SER A 101 -9.11 -14.27 0.16
CA SER A 101 -7.99 -15.21 0.09
C SER A 101 -7.22 -15.19 1.41
N PRO A 102 -7.67 -15.91 2.45
CA PRO A 102 -7.01 -15.92 3.76
C PRO A 102 -5.55 -16.41 3.73
N MET A 103 -5.20 -17.19 2.71
CA MET A 103 -3.83 -17.69 2.50
C MET A 103 -2.98 -16.77 1.63
N PHE A 104 -3.48 -15.57 1.29
CA PHE A 104 -2.74 -14.63 0.47
C PHE A 104 -1.43 -14.22 1.13
N GLN A 105 -0.37 -14.31 0.35
CA GLN A 105 0.98 -13.90 0.72
C GLN A 105 1.34 -12.64 -0.05
N PRO A 106 1.54 -11.50 0.62
CA PRO A 106 2.01 -10.28 -0.04
C PRO A 106 3.33 -10.47 -0.78
N ARG A 107 3.46 -9.80 -1.92
CA ARG A 107 4.54 -10.05 -2.89
C ARG A 107 5.06 -8.75 -3.50
N ILE A 108 6.31 -8.82 -3.93
CA ILE A 108 6.93 -7.83 -4.83
C ILE A 108 6.95 -8.45 -6.23
N VAL A 109 6.53 -7.68 -7.22
CA VAL A 109 6.41 -8.12 -8.61
C VAL A 109 7.29 -7.22 -9.48
N ARG A 110 8.21 -7.80 -10.25
CA ARG A 110 8.96 -7.03 -11.24
C ARG A 110 8.09 -6.78 -12.46
N ILE A 111 8.08 -5.53 -12.93
CA ILE A 111 7.32 -5.08 -14.10
C ILE A 111 8.31 -4.55 -15.13
N GLU A 112 8.22 -5.04 -16.36
CA GLU A 112 8.98 -4.56 -17.50
C GLU A 112 8.05 -3.80 -18.44
N VAL A 113 8.48 -2.61 -18.87
CA VAL A 113 7.78 -1.81 -19.89
C VAL A 113 8.68 -1.69 -21.08
N THR A 114 8.25 -2.25 -22.20
CA THR A 114 9.00 -2.29 -23.46
C THR A 114 8.06 -2.08 -24.63
N ALA A 115 8.40 -1.17 -25.55
CA ALA A 115 7.68 -0.95 -26.81
C ALA A 115 6.16 -0.85 -26.64
N GLY A 116 5.69 -0.07 -25.67
CA GLY A 116 4.27 0.17 -25.43
C GLY A 116 3.53 -0.95 -24.70
N LYS A 117 4.24 -1.94 -24.17
CA LYS A 117 3.67 -3.06 -23.40
C LYS A 117 4.28 -3.13 -22.01
N ALA A 118 3.44 -3.38 -21.02
CA ALA A 118 3.86 -3.64 -19.65
C ALA A 118 3.50 -5.08 -19.27
N ARG A 119 4.47 -5.82 -18.74
CA ARG A 119 4.27 -7.18 -18.25
C ARG A 119 4.86 -7.39 -16.86
N SER A 120 4.18 -8.17 -16.05
CA SER A 120 4.73 -8.63 -14.79
C SER A 120 5.56 -9.89 -14.97
N LEU A 121 6.61 -10.01 -14.16
CA LEU A 121 7.45 -11.20 -14.06
C LEU A 121 7.18 -11.91 -12.73
N SER A 122 7.80 -13.07 -12.56
CA SER A 122 7.61 -13.94 -11.39
C SER A 122 7.60 -13.16 -10.07
N PRO A 123 6.50 -13.21 -9.32
CA PRO A 123 6.39 -12.52 -8.03
C PRO A 123 7.23 -13.18 -6.95
N VAL A 124 7.79 -12.36 -6.07
CA VAL A 124 8.58 -12.78 -4.91
C VAL A 124 7.74 -12.60 -3.66
N ALA A 125 7.43 -13.69 -2.95
CA ALA A 125 6.69 -13.63 -1.70
C ALA A 125 7.55 -13.00 -0.58
N LEU A 126 6.92 -12.19 0.27
CA LEU A 126 7.56 -11.64 1.45
C LEU A 126 7.58 -12.69 2.55
N THR A 127 8.77 -12.91 3.13
CA THR A 127 9.01 -13.89 4.20
C THR A 127 9.76 -13.24 5.35
N ASN A 128 9.59 -13.76 6.55
CA ASN A 128 10.40 -13.34 7.70
C ASN A 128 11.85 -13.86 7.59
N ALA A 129 12.70 -13.51 8.54
CA ALA A 129 14.12 -13.91 8.57
C ALA A 129 14.34 -15.45 8.57
N GLU A 130 13.33 -16.21 8.96
CA GLU A 130 13.32 -17.69 8.96
C GLU A 130 12.73 -18.28 7.67
N ALA A 131 12.54 -17.45 6.62
CA ALA A 131 11.93 -17.79 5.34
C ALA A 131 10.47 -18.29 5.46
N LYS A 132 9.77 -18.00 6.56
CA LYS A 132 8.34 -18.29 6.71
C LYS A 132 7.52 -17.16 6.10
N PRO A 133 6.51 -17.46 5.27
CA PRO A 133 5.75 -16.42 4.56
C PRO A 133 4.98 -15.52 5.51
N PHE A 134 4.93 -14.25 5.18
CA PHE A 134 3.98 -13.31 5.76
C PHE A 134 2.57 -13.58 5.23
N SER A 135 1.58 -13.14 6.00
CA SER A 135 0.16 -13.23 5.66
C SER A 135 -0.47 -11.86 5.61
N GLY A 136 -1.36 -11.65 4.64
CA GLY A 136 -2.18 -10.44 4.57
C GLY A 136 -3.29 -10.35 5.63
N LEU A 137 -3.51 -11.40 6.42
CA LEU A 137 -4.44 -11.32 7.56
C LEU A 137 -3.87 -10.42 8.65
N PRO A 138 -4.71 -9.63 9.35
CA PRO A 138 -4.30 -8.89 10.54
C PRO A 138 -3.69 -9.77 11.63
N ALA A 139 -2.99 -9.15 12.56
CA ALA A 139 -2.43 -9.84 13.71
C ALA A 139 -3.50 -10.65 14.46
N ARG A 140 -3.09 -11.81 14.95
CA ARG A 140 -3.87 -12.58 15.89
C ARG A 140 -3.97 -11.78 17.20
N ALA A 141 -5.17 -11.44 17.61
CA ALA A 141 -5.40 -10.82 18.90
C ALA A 141 -5.74 -11.93 19.92
N ASP A 142 -4.93 -12.02 20.94
CA ASP A 142 -5.13 -12.98 22.02
C ASP A 142 -6.12 -12.43 23.07
N ASP A 143 -6.41 -11.12 23.04
CA ASP A 143 -7.18 -10.37 24.05
C ASP A 143 -8.49 -9.74 23.54
N GLY A 144 -8.95 -10.12 22.36
CA GLY A 144 -10.22 -9.63 21.80
C GLY A 144 -10.22 -8.21 21.21
N ALA A 145 -9.12 -7.48 21.29
CA ALA A 145 -9.00 -6.09 20.84
C ALA A 145 -8.80 -5.92 19.32
N LYS A 146 -9.57 -6.64 18.48
CA LYS A 146 -9.52 -6.46 17.02
C LYS A 146 -10.39 -5.26 16.62
N PRO A 147 -9.89 -4.36 15.74
CA PRO A 147 -10.68 -3.21 15.27
C PRO A 147 -11.90 -3.65 14.43
N PHE A 148 -11.90 -4.85 13.88
CA PHE A 148 -12.99 -5.47 13.15
C PHE A 148 -12.87 -7.00 13.16
N ALA A 149 -13.99 -7.70 12.92
CA ALA A 149 -13.98 -9.14 12.74
C ALA A 149 -13.43 -9.52 11.37
N ILE A 150 -12.62 -10.55 11.33
CA ILE A 150 -12.01 -11.10 10.11
C ILE A 150 -12.85 -12.32 9.73
N LEU A 151 -13.54 -12.27 8.59
CA LEU A 151 -14.42 -13.34 8.15
C LEU A 151 -13.88 -14.04 6.91
N SER A 152 -14.05 -15.35 6.87
CA SER A 152 -13.98 -16.14 5.65
C SER A 152 -15.23 -15.94 4.80
N LEU A 153 -15.21 -16.42 3.56
CA LEU A 153 -16.39 -16.41 2.68
C LEU A 153 -17.53 -17.29 3.22
N ALA A 154 -17.22 -18.27 4.05
CA ALA A 154 -18.21 -19.09 4.74
C ALA A 154 -18.81 -18.42 5.98
N ASN A 155 -18.51 -17.12 6.23
CA ASN A 155 -18.89 -16.38 7.44
C ASN A 155 -18.25 -16.90 8.74
N GLU A 156 -17.17 -17.66 8.64
CA GLU A 156 -16.43 -18.11 9.80
C GLU A 156 -15.45 -17.02 10.24
N GLU A 157 -15.38 -16.74 11.54
CA GLU A 157 -14.40 -15.80 12.06
C GLU A 157 -13.00 -16.43 12.09
N LEU A 158 -12.06 -15.75 11.43
CA LEU A 158 -10.68 -16.16 11.37
C LEU A 158 -9.88 -15.58 12.54
N SER A 159 -8.97 -16.35 13.09
CA SER A 159 -8.15 -15.94 14.25
C SER A 159 -7.14 -14.81 13.93
N GLY A 160 -6.84 -14.58 12.65
CA GLY A 160 -5.75 -13.71 12.22
C GLY A 160 -4.44 -14.46 12.06
N SER A 161 -3.34 -13.73 11.90
CA SER A 161 -2.00 -14.27 11.60
C SER A 161 -1.00 -14.01 12.69
N LEU A 162 -0.05 -14.96 12.88
CA LEU A 162 1.15 -14.77 13.70
C LEU A 162 2.25 -13.97 12.96
N ARG A 163 2.15 -13.86 11.64
CA ARG A 163 3.06 -13.10 10.78
C ARG A 163 2.25 -12.18 9.86
N PRO A 164 1.57 -11.19 10.45
CA PRO A 164 0.79 -10.23 9.69
C PRO A 164 1.71 -9.27 8.95
N ILE A 165 1.30 -8.85 7.75
CA ILE A 165 1.85 -7.68 7.05
C ILE A 165 0.78 -7.06 6.15
N ASP A 166 0.72 -5.74 6.13
CA ASP A 166 -0.13 -4.95 5.23
C ASP A 166 0.75 -3.94 4.49
N PRO A 167 1.36 -4.35 3.36
CA PRO A 167 2.29 -3.50 2.63
C PRO A 167 1.57 -2.31 1.99
N GLU A 168 2.16 -1.10 2.13
CA GLU A 168 1.56 0.16 1.66
C GLU A 168 2.55 1.15 1.04
N GLY A 169 3.79 0.75 0.87
CA GLY A 169 4.82 1.56 0.25
C GLY A 169 6.08 0.76 -0.05
N LEU A 170 6.74 1.07 -1.15
CA LEU A 170 7.92 0.36 -1.65
C LEU A 170 9.01 1.34 -2.06
N ALA A 171 10.22 1.12 -1.56
CA ALA A 171 11.42 1.78 -2.06
C ALA A 171 12.53 0.76 -2.31
N ILE A 172 13.44 1.08 -3.24
CA ILE A 172 14.58 0.24 -3.60
C ILE A 172 15.85 0.92 -3.10
N ASP A 173 16.72 0.20 -2.41
CA ASP A 173 18.04 0.70 -2.07
C ASP A 173 19.09 0.36 -3.14
N PRO A 174 20.27 1.01 -3.15
CA PRO A 174 21.29 0.77 -4.16
C PRO A 174 21.85 -0.65 -4.15
N GLU A 175 21.82 -1.34 -3.00
CA GLU A 175 22.24 -2.73 -2.86
C GLU A 175 21.15 -3.70 -3.32
N SER A 176 20.08 -3.12 -3.90
CA SER A 176 18.95 -3.85 -4.46
C SER A 176 18.12 -4.61 -3.43
N ALA A 177 18.14 -4.19 -2.20
CA ALA A 177 17.16 -4.57 -1.21
C ALA A 177 15.88 -3.74 -1.37
N PHE A 178 14.81 -4.22 -0.80
CA PHE A 178 13.52 -3.56 -0.81
C PHE A 178 13.20 -3.04 0.59
N TRP A 179 12.75 -1.80 0.68
CA TRP A 179 12.12 -1.28 1.87
C TRP A 179 10.61 -1.24 1.66
N VAL A 180 9.87 -1.74 2.63
CA VAL A 180 8.40 -1.83 2.58
C VAL A 180 7.81 -1.20 3.83
N VAL A 181 6.78 -0.35 3.65
CA VAL A 181 5.92 0.10 4.75
C VAL A 181 4.98 -1.02 5.13
N ASP A 182 4.96 -1.38 6.40
CA ASP A 182 3.94 -2.24 7.00
C ASP A 182 2.94 -1.39 7.77
N ARG A 183 1.67 -1.46 7.38
CA ARG A 183 0.60 -0.68 7.98
C ARG A 183 0.01 -1.32 9.24
N TYR A 184 0.04 -2.64 9.36
CA TYR A 184 -0.56 -3.30 10.54
C TYR A 184 0.16 -2.95 11.83
N GLY A 185 1.46 -3.07 11.85
CA GLY A 185 2.28 -2.49 12.90
C GLY A 185 3.15 -1.44 12.25
N PRO A 186 2.99 -0.13 12.55
CA PRO A 186 3.69 0.90 11.79
C PRO A 186 5.19 0.61 11.81
N ALA A 187 5.70 0.11 10.67
CA ALA A 187 7.08 -0.32 10.54
C ALA A 187 7.60 -0.07 9.13
N LEU A 188 8.92 0.09 9.01
CA LEU A 188 9.66 -0.04 7.76
C LEU A 188 10.45 -1.34 7.83
N ARG A 189 10.19 -2.24 6.87
CA ARG A 189 10.82 -3.56 6.80
C ARG A 189 11.75 -3.62 5.60
N GLN A 190 12.99 -4.02 5.81
CA GLN A 190 13.93 -4.29 4.72
C GLN A 190 13.86 -5.75 4.33
N PHE A 191 13.76 -6.01 3.03
CA PHE A 191 13.76 -7.34 2.43
C PHE A 191 14.91 -7.49 1.45
N SER A 192 15.48 -8.70 1.37
CA SER A 192 16.38 -9.07 0.29
C SER A 192 15.66 -9.10 -1.07
N ARG A 193 16.40 -9.22 -2.16
CA ARG A 193 15.80 -9.48 -3.51
C ARG A 193 14.97 -10.75 -3.57
N GLN A 194 15.23 -11.72 -2.69
CA GLN A 194 14.46 -12.96 -2.58
C GLN A 194 13.25 -12.85 -1.66
N GLY A 195 12.96 -11.64 -1.15
CA GLY A 195 11.81 -11.39 -0.28
C GLY A 195 12.00 -11.81 1.18
N VAL A 196 13.24 -12.10 1.61
CA VAL A 196 13.53 -12.44 3.00
C VAL A 196 13.80 -11.18 3.81
N GLU A 197 13.10 -11.01 4.93
CA GLU A 197 13.27 -9.90 5.86
C GLU A 197 14.69 -9.87 6.45
N ARG A 198 15.28 -8.68 6.50
CA ARG A 198 16.64 -8.44 7.03
C ARG A 198 16.62 -7.53 8.24
N GLU A 199 15.80 -6.50 8.21
CA GLU A 199 15.73 -5.47 9.24
C GLU A 199 14.31 -4.92 9.39
N VAL A 200 13.98 -4.47 10.60
CA VAL A 200 12.71 -3.80 10.91
C VAL A 200 12.98 -2.54 11.71
N LEU A 201 12.49 -1.39 11.24
CA LEU A 201 12.44 -0.14 11.98
C LEU A 201 11.00 0.06 12.47
N PHE A 202 10.83 0.29 13.76
CA PHE A 202 9.51 0.43 14.38
C PHE A 202 9.49 1.63 15.36
N PRO A 203 8.32 2.04 15.86
CA PRO A 203 8.20 3.18 16.77
C PRO A 203 9.11 3.06 18.00
N GLY A 204 9.95 4.07 18.21
CA GLY A 204 10.99 4.08 19.24
C GLY A 204 12.31 3.40 18.84
N ALA A 205 12.35 2.71 17.70
CA ALA A 205 13.56 2.11 17.14
C ALA A 205 13.61 2.35 15.62
N GLY A 206 13.99 3.56 15.24
CA GLY A 206 14.08 4.00 13.84
C GLY A 206 12.86 4.78 13.34
N LEU A 207 11.70 4.64 13.96
CA LEU A 207 10.53 5.47 13.71
C LEU A 207 10.16 6.31 14.93
N PRO A 208 9.51 7.49 14.73
CA PRO A 208 9.03 8.31 15.83
C PRO A 208 8.10 7.52 16.77
N ALA A 209 8.33 7.63 18.08
CA ALA A 209 7.60 6.85 19.08
C ALA A 209 6.08 7.08 19.07
N PHE A 210 5.61 8.28 18.67
CA PHE A 210 4.17 8.59 18.60
C PHE A 210 3.39 7.69 17.64
N LEU A 211 4.05 7.05 16.68
CA LEU A 211 3.42 6.12 15.74
C LEU A 211 2.92 4.83 16.42
N ALA A 212 3.45 4.46 17.58
CA ALA A 212 2.98 3.29 18.33
C ALA A 212 1.47 3.35 18.65
N ALA A 213 0.94 4.56 18.87
CA ALA A 213 -0.48 4.80 19.10
C ALA A 213 -1.30 4.96 17.81
N ARG A 214 -0.71 4.66 16.63
CA ARG A 214 -1.30 4.96 15.32
C ARG A 214 -1.21 3.77 14.35
N PRO A 215 -1.70 2.59 14.72
CA PRO A 215 -1.72 1.47 13.79
C PRO A 215 -2.54 1.84 12.54
N GLY A 216 -2.10 1.39 11.39
CA GLY A 216 -2.79 1.65 10.13
C GLY A 216 -2.54 3.02 9.50
N SER A 217 -1.61 3.82 10.03
CA SER A 217 -1.42 5.21 9.59
C SER A 217 -0.38 5.38 8.48
N LEU A 218 0.68 4.59 8.46
CA LEU A 218 1.76 4.74 7.48
C LEU A 218 1.33 4.37 6.07
N ARG A 219 1.78 5.20 5.13
CA ARG A 219 1.50 5.07 3.69
C ARG A 219 2.70 5.53 2.89
N SER A 220 2.81 4.97 1.67
CA SER A 220 3.84 5.36 0.72
C SER A 220 5.26 5.21 1.25
N LEU A 221 6.20 5.03 0.36
CA LEU A 221 7.61 5.02 0.69
C LEU A 221 8.43 5.49 -0.50
N SER A 222 9.30 6.45 -0.27
CA SER A 222 10.28 6.89 -1.25
C SER A 222 11.67 6.89 -0.64
N ARG A 223 12.68 6.68 -1.47
CA ARG A 223 14.07 6.82 -1.08
C ARG A 223 14.66 8.06 -1.76
N LEU A 224 15.16 8.99 -0.96
CA LEU A 224 15.85 10.19 -1.44
C LEU A 224 17.25 9.85 -1.97
N ALA A 225 17.83 10.76 -2.74
CA ALA A 225 19.18 10.60 -3.28
C ALA A 225 20.27 10.50 -2.18
N ASP A 226 20.04 11.13 -1.03
CA ASP A 226 20.93 11.05 0.14
C ASP A 226 20.80 9.75 0.95
N GLY A 227 19.87 8.88 0.58
CA GLY A 227 19.66 7.57 1.20
C GLY A 227 18.55 7.50 2.21
N ARG A 228 18.03 8.64 2.66
CA ARG A 228 16.90 8.65 3.60
C ARG A 228 15.64 8.08 2.95
N LEU A 229 14.87 7.39 3.77
CA LEU A 229 13.53 6.94 3.43
C LEU A 229 12.50 7.97 3.88
N VAL A 230 11.49 8.22 3.05
CA VAL A 230 10.39 9.14 3.36
C VAL A 230 9.08 8.38 3.28
N THR A 231 8.31 8.44 4.36
CA THR A 231 6.95 7.88 4.46
C THR A 231 5.98 8.91 5.03
N PHE A 232 4.69 8.68 4.88
CA PHE A 232 3.65 9.59 5.31
C PHE A 232 2.74 8.94 6.35
N ASP A 233 2.41 9.70 7.40
CA ASP A 233 1.36 9.32 8.36
C ASP A 233 0.03 9.91 7.89
N ARG A 234 -0.92 9.05 7.55
CA ARG A 234 -2.28 9.41 7.14
C ARG A 234 -3.05 10.19 8.21
N ASN A 235 -2.76 9.92 9.46
CA ASN A 235 -3.47 10.53 10.58
C ASN A 235 -2.75 11.81 10.99
N ALA A 236 -3.06 12.93 10.31
CA ALA A 236 -2.58 14.24 10.76
C ALA A 236 -2.76 14.39 12.29
N LEU A 237 -1.81 15.02 12.94
CA LEU A 237 -1.75 15.26 14.40
C LEU A 237 -2.93 16.13 14.94
N GLY A 238 -4.18 15.81 14.54
CA GLY A 238 -5.35 16.62 14.83
C GLY A 238 -5.47 17.88 13.96
N LEU A 239 -4.50 18.13 13.08
CA LEU A 239 -4.47 19.28 12.19
C LEU A 239 -5.06 18.87 10.84
N THR A 240 -6.24 19.37 10.50
CA THR A 240 -6.97 19.03 9.27
C THR A 240 -6.30 19.50 7.96
N ARG A 241 -5.23 20.29 8.07
CA ARG A 241 -4.53 20.92 6.93
C ARG A 241 -3.11 20.41 6.71
N PHE A 242 -2.63 19.52 7.56
CA PHE A 242 -1.27 19.00 7.44
C PHE A 242 -1.25 17.49 7.62
N LEU A 243 -0.45 16.83 6.84
CA LEU A 243 -0.05 15.43 7.03
C LEU A 243 1.34 15.39 7.66
N THR A 244 1.68 14.31 8.33
CA THR A 244 3.03 14.15 8.85
C THR A 244 3.88 13.41 7.82
N VAL A 245 5.00 14.00 7.44
CA VAL A 245 6.06 13.37 6.67
C VAL A 245 7.13 12.89 7.62
N ILE A 246 7.59 11.68 7.48
CA ILE A 246 8.61 11.09 8.32
C ILE A 246 9.80 10.73 7.43
N ALA A 247 10.94 11.38 7.67
CA ALA A 247 12.19 11.04 7.04
C ALA A 247 13.02 10.18 8.00
N VAL A 248 13.56 9.07 7.51
CA VAL A 248 14.32 8.10 8.27
C VAL A 248 15.67 7.87 7.62
N GLU A 249 16.74 7.96 8.39
CA GLU A 249 18.06 7.51 7.99
C GLU A 249 18.26 6.05 8.43
N PRO A 250 18.21 5.08 7.49
CA PRO A 250 18.21 3.66 7.87
C PRO A 250 19.48 3.24 8.63
N LYS A 251 20.63 3.76 8.25
CA LYS A 251 21.93 3.38 8.83
C LYS A 251 22.06 3.77 10.29
N THR A 252 21.64 4.97 10.63
CA THR A 252 21.74 5.51 12.00
C THR A 252 20.45 5.27 12.80
N LYS A 253 19.38 4.87 12.14
CA LYS A 253 18.02 4.73 12.72
C LYS A 253 17.49 6.05 13.28
N ALA A 254 18.02 7.17 12.81
CA ALA A 254 17.51 8.49 13.16
C ALA A 254 16.28 8.82 12.31
N SER A 255 15.29 9.44 12.92
CA SER A 255 14.09 9.88 12.20
C SER A 255 13.69 11.30 12.58
N GLN A 256 13.13 12.02 11.62
CA GLN A 256 12.58 13.36 11.77
C GLN A 256 11.17 13.41 11.19
N ALA A 257 10.29 14.14 11.86
CA ALA A 257 8.93 14.36 11.40
C ALA A 257 8.74 15.82 10.96
N TYR A 258 8.06 16.00 9.84
CA TYR A 258 7.74 17.29 9.24
C TYR A 258 6.24 17.39 8.99
N LEU A 259 5.74 18.59 8.79
CA LEU A 259 4.37 18.85 8.39
C LEU A 259 4.31 19.10 6.89
N TRP A 260 3.46 18.34 6.20
CA TRP A 260 3.14 18.53 4.79
C TRP A 260 1.80 19.27 4.66
N PRO A 261 1.76 20.46 4.07
CA PRO A 261 0.50 21.17 3.86
C PRO A 261 -0.32 20.43 2.80
N VAL A 262 -1.56 20.11 3.13
CA VAL A 262 -2.52 19.58 2.17
C VAL A 262 -2.99 20.70 1.25
N GLU A 263 -3.11 20.41 -0.05
CA GLU A 263 -3.53 21.40 -1.05
C GLU A 263 -4.90 22.01 -0.69
N PRO A 264 -4.96 23.33 -0.44
CA PRO A 264 -6.18 23.98 -0.05
C PRO A 264 -7.16 24.11 -1.23
N GLY A 265 -8.44 23.93 -0.98
CA GLY A 265 -9.48 24.23 -1.96
C GLY A 265 -9.91 23.06 -2.84
N ILE A 266 -9.14 22.02 -2.98
CA ILE A 266 -9.47 20.83 -3.80
C ILE A 266 -10.47 19.92 -3.07
N TRP A 267 -10.35 19.79 -1.76
CA TRP A 267 -11.06 18.77 -0.99
C TRP A 267 -12.40 19.24 -0.44
N LYS A 268 -13.37 18.33 -0.43
CA LYS A 268 -14.68 18.55 0.19
C LYS A 268 -14.52 18.80 1.69
N ARG A 269 -15.30 19.75 2.24
CA ARG A 269 -15.26 20.06 3.69
C ARG A 269 -15.51 18.79 4.50
N GLY A 270 -14.64 18.51 5.50
CA GLY A 270 -14.71 17.31 6.32
C GLY A 270 -13.97 16.10 5.75
N THR A 271 -13.48 16.17 4.51
CA THR A 271 -12.58 15.15 3.96
C THR A 271 -11.23 15.19 4.66
N ARG A 272 -10.67 14.02 4.88
CA ARG A 272 -9.29 13.84 5.35
C ARG A 272 -8.46 13.30 4.19
N PRO A 273 -7.83 14.16 3.39
CA PRO A 273 -6.96 13.71 2.32
C PRO A 273 -5.73 12.99 2.91
N PHE A 274 -5.13 12.15 2.11
CA PHE A 274 -3.92 11.41 2.47
C PHE A 274 -3.04 11.24 1.24
N ILE A 275 -1.76 10.93 1.46
CA ILE A 275 -0.85 10.57 0.37
C ILE A 275 -1.09 9.10 0.02
N GLY A 276 -1.44 8.84 -1.24
CA GLY A 276 -1.63 7.49 -1.78
C GLY A 276 -0.29 6.84 -2.10
N ASP A 277 0.56 7.55 -2.85
CA ASP A 277 1.95 7.15 -3.12
C ASP A 277 2.82 8.39 -3.38
N ALA A 278 4.15 8.20 -3.36
CA ALA A 278 5.12 9.24 -3.63
C ALA A 278 6.37 8.68 -4.31
N ALA A 279 6.98 9.49 -5.18
CA ALA A 279 8.23 9.16 -5.85
C ALA A 279 9.25 10.28 -5.67
N ALA A 280 10.48 9.91 -5.33
CA ALA A 280 11.60 10.86 -5.27
C ALA A 280 12.12 11.17 -6.68
N LEU A 281 12.33 12.46 -6.98
CA LEU A 281 12.77 12.94 -8.29
C LEU A 281 14.30 13.09 -8.41
N GLY A 282 15.05 12.64 -7.40
CA GLY A 282 16.53 12.66 -7.45
C GLY A 282 17.19 14.00 -7.05
N ASP A 283 16.47 15.11 -7.13
CA ASP A 283 16.93 16.47 -6.81
C ASP A 283 16.42 16.99 -5.45
N GLY A 284 15.96 16.09 -4.60
CA GLY A 284 15.38 16.39 -3.29
C GLY A 284 13.87 16.70 -3.31
N ARG A 285 13.25 16.77 -4.50
CA ARG A 285 11.80 16.91 -4.64
C ARG A 285 11.11 15.56 -4.58
N LEU A 286 9.83 15.59 -4.17
CA LEU A 286 8.92 14.45 -4.19
C LEU A 286 7.75 14.76 -5.11
N LEU A 287 7.42 13.83 -6.00
CA LEU A 287 6.12 13.78 -6.65
C LEU A 287 5.18 12.98 -5.74
N VAL A 288 4.04 13.56 -5.36
CA VAL A 288 3.09 12.92 -4.45
C VAL A 288 1.70 12.84 -5.06
N ILE A 289 0.97 11.80 -4.73
CA ILE A 289 -0.44 11.63 -5.09
C ILE A 289 -1.27 11.88 -3.85
N GLU A 290 -1.92 13.05 -3.77
CA GLU A 290 -2.94 13.32 -2.76
C GLU A 290 -4.27 12.66 -3.16
N GLN A 291 -4.89 11.97 -2.22
CA GLN A 291 -6.18 11.29 -2.41
C GLN A 291 -7.19 11.75 -1.36
N GLY A 292 -8.44 11.86 -1.78
CA GLY A 292 -9.54 12.25 -0.90
C GLY A 292 -10.84 12.41 -1.68
N THR A 293 -11.89 12.90 -1.03
CA THR A 293 -13.13 13.27 -1.72
C THR A 293 -12.98 14.71 -2.21
N ALA A 294 -12.92 14.89 -3.52
CA ALA A 294 -12.84 16.21 -4.14
C ALA A 294 -14.13 17.00 -3.90
N ARG A 295 -14.04 18.33 -3.99
CA ARG A 295 -15.22 19.18 -4.15
C ARG A 295 -15.86 18.87 -5.49
N ASP A 296 -17.18 18.97 -5.55
CA ASP A 296 -17.87 18.96 -6.82
C ASP A 296 -17.32 20.13 -7.65
N ALA A 297 -17.03 19.92 -8.92
CA ALA A 297 -16.65 21.01 -9.81
C ALA A 297 -17.79 22.05 -9.84
N PRO A 298 -17.51 23.34 -9.87
CA PRO A 298 -18.51 24.39 -9.93
C PRO A 298 -19.34 24.32 -11.21
#